data_ee128faef54128b10e4fd57f6d934d96
#
_entry.id   ee128faef54128b10e4fd57f6d934d96
#
_cell.length_a   1.000
_cell.length_b   1.000
_cell.length_c   1.000
_cell.angle_alpha   90.00
_cell.angle_beta   90.00
_cell.angle_gamma   90.00
#
_symmetry.space_group_name_H-M   'P 1'
#
loop_
_entity.id
_entity.type
_entity.pdbx_description
1 polymer ?
#
loop_
_entity_poly.entity_id
_entity_poly.type
_entity_poly.pdbx_seq_one_letter_code
_entity_poly.pdbx_strand_id
1 'polypeptide(L)'
;SSSSDNPNTVTDRGLFSKSSKDDAAAADKKKKEENKEEEGGGGFIDKVKDFIHDIGEKIEEAVGFGKPSADVARIHVPHIGLHRADLVVDVLIKNPNPVPIPLVDIDYLIDSDGRKLVAGLIPDAGTVRAHGEETVKVPITLDFDDIRSTYADIKPGSIIPYLLRVVFLVDVPVFGRIKIPLDKSGEIPVPYKPDVDVDKIKFHHFSFEETTATIHLSLENKNDFDLGLNLLQYQMWLGDDSVVEAELTESTRIEKQGITKMQIPFTFRPKDLGSAVWDMIRGRGTGYSIKGKIDVDTPFGNMKLPIDKVGGTTRLKKDDDDDELDQ
;
A
#
# COMPACT_ATOMS: atom_id res chain seq x y z
N SER A 1 11.66 12.38 -3.78
CA SER A 1 10.42 13.16 -3.87
C SER A 1 9.69 13.07 -2.54
N SER A 2 9.60 14.17 -1.88
CA SER A 2 8.77 14.28 -0.72
C SER A 2 7.36 13.86 -1.11
N SER A 3 6.90 12.74 -0.61
CA SER A 3 5.49 12.56 -0.47
C SER A 3 5.02 13.77 0.34
N SER A 4 4.36 14.69 -0.30
CA SER A 4 3.67 15.73 0.44
C SER A 4 2.73 14.99 1.38
N ASP A 5 3.07 14.97 2.64
CA ASP A 5 2.16 14.48 3.66
C ASP A 5 0.89 15.32 3.51
N ASN A 6 -0.10 14.75 2.89
CA ASN A 6 -1.40 15.36 2.83
C ASN A 6 -1.99 15.24 4.25
N PRO A 7 -2.03 16.30 5.03
CA PRO A 7 -2.46 16.24 6.42
C PRO A 7 -3.87 15.67 6.59
N ASN A 8 -4.68 15.75 5.55
CA ASN A 8 -6.03 15.19 5.56
C ASN A 8 -6.04 13.66 5.52
N THR A 9 -5.03 13.04 4.92
CA THR A 9 -4.94 11.58 4.83
C THR A 9 -4.62 10.97 6.19
N VAL A 10 -3.83 11.66 7.01
CA VAL A 10 -3.41 11.17 8.33
C VAL A 10 -4.55 11.18 9.34
N THR A 11 -5.41 12.19 9.27
CA THR A 11 -6.55 12.33 10.19
C THR A 11 -7.63 11.27 9.91
N ASP A 12 -7.82 10.92 8.65
CA ASP A 12 -8.82 9.95 8.22
C ASP A 12 -8.39 8.49 8.49
N ARG A 13 -7.09 8.21 8.58
CA ARG A 13 -6.57 6.87 8.89
C ARG A 13 -7.12 6.30 10.19
N GLY A 14 -7.17 7.11 11.25
CA GLY A 14 -7.69 6.67 12.54
C GLY A 14 -9.17 6.35 12.53
N LEU A 15 -9.93 7.04 11.71
CA LEU A 15 -11.36 6.83 11.55
C LEU A 15 -11.65 5.53 10.76
N PHE A 16 -10.92 5.32 9.66
CA PHE A 16 -11.11 4.17 8.77
C PHE A 16 -10.58 2.86 9.37
N SER A 17 -9.46 2.90 10.08
CA SER A 17 -8.88 1.71 10.71
C SER A 17 -9.72 1.15 11.86
N LYS A 18 -10.55 1.98 12.51
CA LYS A 18 -11.40 1.57 13.63
C LYS A 18 -12.69 0.87 13.21
N SER A 19 -13.15 1.13 12.01
CA SER A 19 -14.51 0.73 11.60
C SER A 19 -14.56 -0.29 10.48
N SER A 20 -13.41 -0.73 9.97
CA SER A 20 -13.35 -1.54 8.75
C SER A 20 -14.17 -2.84 8.81
N LYS A 21 -14.29 -3.46 9.98
CA LYS A 21 -15.10 -4.69 10.15
C LYS A 21 -16.59 -4.41 10.31
N ASP A 22 -16.92 -3.37 11.04
CA ASP A 22 -18.33 -3.01 11.31
C ASP A 22 -18.95 -2.37 10.07
N ASP A 23 -18.20 -1.53 9.38
CA ASP A 23 -18.63 -0.90 8.14
C ASP A 23 -18.79 -1.91 7.00
N ALA A 24 -17.93 -2.93 6.96
CA ALA A 24 -18.07 -4.04 6.03
C ALA A 24 -19.36 -4.84 6.24
N ALA A 25 -19.74 -5.08 7.48
CA ALA A 25 -20.97 -5.78 7.82
C ALA A 25 -22.22 -4.94 7.45
N ALA A 26 -22.16 -3.63 7.65
CA ALA A 26 -23.24 -2.72 7.27
C ALA A 26 -23.42 -2.63 5.74
N ALA A 27 -22.32 -2.56 4.99
CA ALA A 27 -22.35 -2.57 3.52
C ALA A 27 -22.90 -3.89 2.97
N ASP A 28 -22.54 -5.02 3.57
CA ASP A 28 -23.06 -6.33 3.19
C ASP A 28 -24.56 -6.47 3.48
N LYS A 29 -25.04 -5.91 4.59
CA LYS A 29 -26.47 -5.87 4.88
C LYS A 29 -27.26 -5.04 3.88
N LYS A 30 -26.76 -3.85 3.54
CA LYS A 30 -27.38 -3.00 2.51
C LYS A 30 -27.42 -3.71 1.14
N LYS A 31 -26.33 -4.38 0.74
CA LYS A 31 -26.30 -5.19 -0.48
C LYS A 31 -27.32 -6.33 -0.46
N LYS A 32 -27.46 -7.01 0.67
CA LYS A 32 -28.44 -8.09 0.81
C LYS A 32 -29.87 -7.59 0.74
N GLU A 33 -30.14 -6.43 1.34
CA GLU A 33 -31.45 -5.80 1.26
C GLU A 33 -31.79 -5.34 -0.15
N GLU A 34 -30.84 -4.73 -0.84
CA GLU A 34 -31.00 -4.35 -2.26
C GLU A 34 -31.22 -5.56 -3.15
N ASN A 35 -30.47 -6.64 -2.94
CA ASN A 35 -30.67 -7.89 -3.69
C ASN A 35 -32.02 -8.56 -3.42
N LYS A 36 -32.55 -8.47 -2.19
CA LYS A 36 -33.87 -8.97 -1.87
C LYS A 36 -34.98 -8.23 -2.58
N GLU A 37 -34.81 -6.91 -2.71
CA GLU A 37 -35.77 -6.06 -3.39
C GLU A 37 -35.71 -6.26 -4.91
N GLU A 38 -34.53 -6.57 -5.47
CA GLU A 38 -34.36 -6.95 -6.87
C GLU A 38 -35.06 -8.28 -7.21
N GLU A 39 -34.97 -9.27 -6.33
CA GLU A 39 -35.64 -10.57 -6.53
C GLU A 39 -37.16 -10.47 -6.43
N GLY A 40 -37.68 -9.51 -5.70
CA GLY A 40 -39.11 -9.32 -5.43
C GLY A 40 -39.93 -8.58 -6.50
N GLY A 41 -39.32 -7.99 -7.53
CA GLY A 41 -40.12 -7.16 -8.41
C GLY A 41 -39.46 -6.61 -9.68
N GLY A 42 -38.53 -7.34 -10.25
CA GLY A 42 -37.90 -6.94 -11.51
C GLY A 42 -36.83 -5.85 -11.38
N GLY A 43 -35.96 -5.96 -10.37
CA GLY A 43 -34.79 -5.13 -10.21
C GLY A 43 -35.07 -3.80 -9.51
N PHE A 44 -34.93 -3.77 -8.19
CA PHE A 44 -35.04 -2.54 -7.40
C PHE A 44 -34.11 -1.42 -7.89
N ILE A 45 -32.88 -1.79 -8.24
CA ILE A 45 -31.88 -0.84 -8.76
C ILE A 45 -32.34 -0.26 -10.10
N ASP A 46 -32.88 -1.07 -10.99
CA ASP A 46 -33.40 -0.61 -12.29
C ASP A 46 -34.61 0.32 -12.10
N LYS A 47 -35.49 0.00 -11.18
CA LYS A 47 -36.63 0.88 -10.84
C LYS A 47 -36.17 2.21 -10.26
N VAL A 48 -35.14 2.22 -9.40
CA VAL A 48 -34.56 3.45 -8.87
C VAL A 48 -33.91 4.26 -9.98
N LYS A 49 -33.17 3.63 -10.88
CA LYS A 49 -32.56 4.29 -12.04
C LYS A 49 -33.62 4.92 -12.94
N ASP A 50 -34.65 4.18 -13.27
CA ASP A 50 -35.76 4.67 -14.10
C ASP A 50 -36.52 5.83 -13.40
N PHE A 51 -36.75 5.72 -12.11
CA PHE A 51 -37.38 6.77 -11.29
C PHE A 51 -36.51 8.04 -11.25
N ILE A 52 -35.22 7.93 -11.07
CA ILE A 52 -34.29 9.06 -11.10
C ILE A 52 -34.28 9.74 -12.46
N HIS A 53 -34.22 8.93 -13.52
CA HIS A 53 -34.23 9.43 -14.89
C HIS A 53 -35.52 10.18 -15.21
N ASP A 54 -36.69 9.59 -14.89
CA ASP A 54 -38.00 10.19 -15.11
C ASP A 54 -38.19 11.49 -14.31
N ILE A 55 -37.73 11.54 -13.06
CA ILE A 55 -37.77 12.75 -12.23
C ILE A 55 -36.85 13.82 -12.83
N GLY A 56 -35.64 13.48 -13.21
CA GLY A 56 -34.69 14.40 -13.80
C GLY A 56 -35.24 15.08 -15.04
N GLU A 57 -35.80 14.30 -15.97
CA GLU A 57 -36.41 14.82 -17.19
C GLU A 57 -37.64 15.72 -16.92
N LYS A 58 -38.56 15.30 -16.05
CA LYS A 58 -39.75 16.06 -15.73
C LYS A 58 -39.44 17.39 -15.04
N ILE A 59 -38.45 17.41 -14.13
CA ILE A 59 -38.06 18.61 -13.42
C ILE A 59 -37.31 19.55 -14.35
N GLU A 60 -36.44 19.06 -15.18
CA GLU A 60 -35.67 19.86 -16.13
C GLU A 60 -36.59 20.61 -17.10
N GLU A 61 -37.62 19.95 -17.58
CA GLU A 61 -38.66 20.61 -18.42
C GLU A 61 -39.49 21.62 -17.68
N ALA A 62 -39.85 21.37 -16.40
CA ALA A 62 -40.77 22.18 -15.66
C ALA A 62 -40.16 23.40 -14.96
N VAL A 63 -38.93 23.23 -14.35
CA VAL A 63 -38.32 24.23 -13.45
C VAL A 63 -36.81 24.38 -13.61
N GLY A 64 -36.21 23.75 -14.59
CA GLY A 64 -34.76 23.79 -14.78
C GLY A 64 -33.96 22.88 -13.82
N PHE A 65 -34.63 21.93 -13.19
CA PHE A 65 -33.94 20.88 -12.42
C PHE A 65 -33.42 19.78 -13.31
N GLY A 66 -32.29 19.25 -12.97
CA GLY A 66 -31.63 18.16 -13.70
C GLY A 66 -31.08 17.08 -12.78
N LYS A 67 -30.69 15.98 -13.39
CA LYS A 67 -30.08 14.86 -12.69
C LYS A 67 -28.62 15.19 -12.32
N PRO A 68 -28.24 15.08 -11.04
CA PRO A 68 -26.84 15.19 -10.66
C PRO A 68 -25.98 14.10 -11.33
N SER A 69 -24.76 14.43 -11.66
CA SER A 69 -23.80 13.48 -12.21
C SER A 69 -22.59 13.35 -11.30
N ALA A 70 -21.97 12.18 -11.30
CA ALA A 70 -20.77 11.92 -10.55
C ALA A 70 -19.84 11.03 -11.37
N ASP A 71 -18.55 11.37 -11.38
CA ASP A 71 -17.50 10.63 -12.09
C ASP A 71 -16.28 10.49 -11.20
N VAL A 72 -15.62 9.34 -11.28
CA VAL A 72 -14.30 9.16 -10.68
C VAL A 72 -13.28 9.89 -11.55
N ALA A 73 -12.82 11.03 -11.07
CA ALA A 73 -11.85 11.85 -11.78
C ALA A 73 -10.44 11.26 -11.69
N ARG A 74 -10.08 10.75 -10.51
CA ARG A 74 -8.72 10.27 -10.25
C ARG A 74 -8.69 9.40 -8.99
N ILE A 75 -7.77 8.43 -8.98
CA ILE A 75 -7.40 7.66 -7.79
C ILE A 75 -5.93 7.92 -7.49
N HIS A 76 -5.64 8.42 -6.28
CA HIS A 76 -4.29 8.61 -5.80
C HIS A 76 -3.91 7.52 -4.81
N VAL A 77 -2.62 7.23 -4.73
CA VAL A 77 -2.06 6.35 -3.70
C VAL A 77 -1.02 7.15 -2.91
N PRO A 78 -1.44 7.94 -1.89
CA PRO A 78 -0.50 8.75 -1.11
C PRO A 78 0.52 7.94 -0.33
N HIS A 79 0.16 6.73 0.06
CA HIS A 79 1.04 5.82 0.77
C HIS A 79 0.78 4.38 0.34
N ILE A 80 1.85 3.66 0.10
CA ILE A 80 1.81 2.21 -0.08
C ILE A 80 3.06 1.59 0.55
N GLY A 81 2.89 0.51 1.27
CA GLY A 81 3.96 -0.21 1.95
C GLY A 81 3.59 -1.66 2.17
N LEU A 82 4.33 -2.33 3.04
CA LEU A 82 4.14 -3.74 3.33
C LEU A 82 2.79 -4.04 3.99
N HIS A 83 2.33 -3.15 4.87
CA HIS A 83 1.17 -3.41 5.73
C HIS A 83 -0.12 -2.79 5.23
N ARG A 84 -0.04 -1.69 4.49
CA ARG A 84 -1.22 -0.98 4.01
C ARG A 84 -0.96 -0.15 2.77
N ALA A 85 -2.04 0.14 2.06
CA ALA A 85 -2.10 1.21 1.07
C ALA A 85 -3.20 2.19 1.45
N ASP A 86 -2.88 3.49 1.40
CA ASP A 86 -3.87 4.56 1.52
C ASP A 86 -4.22 5.03 0.11
N LEU A 87 -5.50 5.03 -0.20
CA LEU A 87 -6.06 5.47 -1.47
C LEU A 87 -6.90 6.71 -1.23
N VAL A 88 -6.87 7.64 -2.16
CA VAL A 88 -7.82 8.77 -2.19
C VAL A 88 -8.49 8.78 -3.55
N VAL A 89 -9.80 8.59 -3.53
CA VAL A 89 -10.62 8.62 -4.73
C VAL A 89 -11.21 10.02 -4.86
N ASP A 90 -10.86 10.72 -5.93
CA ASP A 90 -11.44 12.02 -6.25
C ASP A 90 -12.68 11.80 -7.12
N VAL A 91 -13.82 12.21 -6.63
CA VAL A 91 -15.10 12.14 -7.34
C VAL A 91 -15.59 13.53 -7.67
N LEU A 92 -15.75 13.80 -8.95
CA LEU A 92 -16.34 15.06 -9.42
C LEU A 92 -17.84 14.93 -9.47
N ILE A 93 -18.55 15.75 -8.69
CA ILE A 93 -20.00 15.79 -8.65
C ILE A 93 -20.48 17.12 -9.24
N LYS A 94 -21.40 17.02 -10.19
CA LYS A 94 -22.02 18.16 -10.85
C LYS A 94 -23.48 18.27 -10.44
N ASN A 95 -23.86 19.45 -9.99
CA ASN A 95 -25.24 19.76 -9.63
C ASN A 95 -25.82 20.77 -10.64
N PRO A 96 -26.65 20.32 -11.60
CA PRO A 96 -27.26 21.22 -12.57
C PRO A 96 -28.47 21.99 -12.02
N ASN A 97 -28.85 21.78 -10.77
CA ASN A 97 -30.04 22.31 -10.16
C ASN A 97 -29.80 23.72 -9.61
N PRO A 98 -30.86 24.56 -9.55
CA PRO A 98 -30.77 25.92 -9.01
C PRO A 98 -30.71 25.96 -7.47
N VAL A 99 -30.70 24.80 -6.81
CA VAL A 99 -30.62 24.67 -5.35
C VAL A 99 -29.47 23.77 -4.97
N PRO A 100 -28.86 23.97 -3.78
CA PRO A 100 -27.82 23.07 -3.30
C PRO A 100 -28.35 21.65 -3.07
N ILE A 101 -27.50 20.66 -3.29
CA ILE A 101 -27.84 19.25 -3.04
C ILE A 101 -26.97 18.71 -1.90
N PRO A 102 -27.56 18.32 -0.77
CA PRO A 102 -26.85 17.66 0.30
C PRO A 102 -26.41 16.25 -0.09
N LEU A 103 -25.14 15.95 0.15
CA LEU A 103 -24.62 14.59 0.12
C LEU A 103 -24.79 13.99 1.51
N VAL A 104 -25.62 12.97 1.65
CA VAL A 104 -25.91 12.39 2.96
C VAL A 104 -24.79 11.47 3.38
N ASP A 105 -24.62 10.37 2.65
CA ASP A 105 -23.62 9.36 2.92
C ASP A 105 -22.90 8.96 1.65
N ILE A 106 -21.70 8.41 1.83
CA ILE A 106 -20.95 7.74 0.77
C ILE A 106 -20.63 6.32 1.24
N ASP A 107 -21.19 5.33 0.56
CA ASP A 107 -20.80 3.92 0.74
C ASP A 107 -19.70 3.57 -0.24
N TYR A 108 -18.68 2.85 0.21
CA TYR A 108 -17.65 2.34 -0.68
C TYR A 108 -17.32 0.87 -0.40
N LEU A 109 -16.93 0.19 -1.45
CA LEU A 109 -16.49 -1.20 -1.44
C LEU A 109 -15.39 -1.39 -2.46
N ILE A 110 -14.30 -2.04 -2.05
CA ILE A 110 -13.30 -2.54 -2.98
C ILE A 110 -13.29 -4.06 -2.90
N ASP A 111 -13.47 -4.70 -4.03
CA ASP A 111 -13.32 -6.15 -4.17
C ASP A 111 -12.25 -6.53 -5.20
N SER A 112 -11.76 -7.78 -5.09
CA SER A 112 -10.83 -8.39 -6.04
C SER A 112 -11.33 -9.81 -6.34
N ASP A 113 -11.76 -10.04 -7.58
CA ASP A 113 -12.31 -11.34 -8.02
C ASP A 113 -13.42 -11.87 -7.08
N GLY A 114 -14.34 -10.98 -6.67
CA GLY A 114 -15.43 -11.29 -5.75
C GLY A 114 -15.04 -11.37 -4.27
N ARG A 115 -13.78 -11.18 -3.92
CA ARG A 115 -13.32 -11.12 -2.54
C ARG A 115 -13.35 -9.68 -2.04
N LYS A 116 -14.08 -9.43 -0.97
CA LYS A 116 -14.15 -8.11 -0.36
C LYS A 116 -12.82 -7.77 0.32
N LEU A 117 -12.17 -6.70 -0.12
CA LEU A 117 -10.93 -6.21 0.48
C LEU A 117 -11.19 -5.17 1.58
N VAL A 118 -12.13 -4.27 1.34
CA VAL A 118 -12.52 -3.24 2.30
C VAL A 118 -13.90 -2.70 1.93
N ALA A 119 -14.66 -2.29 2.94
CA ALA A 119 -15.90 -1.55 2.77
C ALA A 119 -16.03 -0.50 3.87
N GLY A 120 -16.74 0.56 3.61
CA GLY A 120 -16.98 1.61 4.61
C GLY A 120 -18.08 2.58 4.22
N LEU A 121 -18.37 3.45 5.18
CA LEU A 121 -19.40 4.47 5.08
C LEU A 121 -18.82 5.80 5.57
N ILE A 122 -19.01 6.86 4.79
CA ILE A 122 -18.68 8.22 5.19
C ILE A 122 -20.00 8.95 5.40
N PRO A 123 -20.37 9.28 6.65
CA PRO A 123 -21.56 10.06 6.92
C PRO A 123 -21.32 11.54 6.65
N ASP A 124 -22.39 12.27 6.35
CA ASP A 124 -22.37 13.74 6.19
C ASP A 124 -21.29 14.24 5.22
N ALA A 125 -21.38 13.80 3.98
CA ALA A 125 -20.34 14.04 2.97
C ALA A 125 -20.28 15.46 2.40
N GLY A 126 -21.13 16.38 2.86
CA GLY A 126 -21.13 17.78 2.47
C GLY A 126 -22.29 18.16 1.56
N THR A 127 -22.15 19.28 0.85
CA THR A 127 -23.19 19.84 -0.02
C THR A 127 -22.57 20.29 -1.34
N VAL A 128 -23.24 19.99 -2.43
CA VAL A 128 -22.88 20.51 -3.75
C VAL A 128 -23.74 21.75 -4.03
N ARG A 129 -23.09 22.90 -4.21
CA ARG A 129 -23.75 24.17 -4.45
C ARG A 129 -24.59 24.16 -5.72
N ALA A 130 -25.61 25.04 -5.76
CA ALA A 130 -26.46 25.23 -6.94
C ALA A 130 -25.64 25.55 -8.19
N HIS A 131 -25.93 24.89 -9.32
CA HIS A 131 -25.21 25.01 -10.60
C HIS A 131 -23.70 24.83 -10.48
N GLY A 132 -23.26 24.12 -9.43
CA GLY A 132 -21.85 23.97 -9.09
C GLY A 132 -21.28 22.59 -9.32
N GLU A 133 -19.97 22.54 -9.21
CA GLU A 133 -19.20 21.32 -9.23
C GLU A 133 -18.39 21.23 -7.92
N GLU A 134 -18.33 20.04 -7.35
CA GLU A 134 -17.50 19.77 -6.17
C GLU A 134 -16.69 18.51 -6.40
N THR A 135 -15.42 18.56 -6.01
CA THR A 135 -14.61 17.35 -5.92
C THR A 135 -14.67 16.81 -4.50
N VAL A 136 -15.26 15.64 -4.36
CA VAL A 136 -15.34 14.94 -3.08
C VAL A 136 -14.21 13.94 -3.02
N LYS A 137 -13.41 13.99 -1.94
CA LYS A 137 -12.32 13.07 -1.69
C LYS A 137 -12.79 11.93 -0.80
N VAL A 138 -12.65 10.70 -1.29
CA VAL A 138 -13.02 9.49 -0.56
C VAL A 138 -11.73 8.77 -0.16
N PRO A 139 -11.27 8.90 1.09
CA PRO A 139 -10.09 8.19 1.56
C PRO A 139 -10.46 6.75 1.89
N ILE A 140 -9.63 5.81 1.44
CA ILE A 140 -9.82 4.38 1.64
C ILE A 140 -8.49 3.77 2.03
N THR A 141 -8.47 2.97 3.10
CA THR A 141 -7.28 2.24 3.50
C THR A 141 -7.46 0.75 3.23
N LEU A 142 -6.52 0.16 2.50
CA LEU A 142 -6.39 -1.29 2.33
C LEU A 142 -5.40 -1.81 3.38
N ASP A 143 -5.85 -2.71 4.23
CA ASP A 143 -5.01 -3.41 5.20
C ASP A 143 -4.51 -4.71 4.60
N PHE A 144 -3.24 -4.74 4.19
CA PHE A 144 -2.66 -5.90 3.54
C PHE A 144 -2.47 -7.08 4.50
N ASP A 145 -2.29 -6.83 5.79
CA ASP A 145 -2.19 -7.89 6.78
C ASP A 145 -3.51 -8.66 6.91
N ASP A 146 -4.63 -7.93 6.97
CA ASP A 146 -5.97 -8.52 6.97
C ASP A 146 -6.28 -9.26 5.66
N ILE A 147 -5.91 -8.69 4.54
CA ILE A 147 -6.12 -9.30 3.21
C ILE A 147 -5.37 -10.63 3.12
N ARG A 148 -4.08 -10.65 3.49
CA ARG A 148 -3.27 -11.86 3.45
C ARG A 148 -3.75 -12.92 4.43
N SER A 149 -4.20 -12.53 5.63
CA SER A 149 -4.71 -13.47 6.62
C SER A 149 -6.09 -14.04 6.27
N THR A 150 -6.91 -13.27 5.56
CA THR A 150 -8.26 -13.66 5.19
C THR A 150 -8.30 -14.50 3.91
N TYR A 151 -7.45 -14.17 2.94
CA TYR A 151 -7.47 -14.78 1.61
C TYR A 151 -6.12 -15.45 1.30
N ALA A 152 -6.05 -16.76 1.55
CA ALA A 152 -4.82 -17.54 1.37
C ALA A 152 -4.37 -17.66 -0.09
N ASP A 153 -5.27 -17.46 -1.05
CA ASP A 153 -4.98 -17.50 -2.49
C ASP A 153 -4.33 -16.21 -3.02
N ILE A 154 -4.39 -15.12 -2.26
CA ILE A 154 -3.66 -13.90 -2.59
C ILE A 154 -2.20 -14.04 -2.15
N LYS A 155 -1.32 -14.21 -3.13
CA LYS A 155 0.11 -14.37 -2.85
C LYS A 155 0.76 -13.04 -2.55
N PRO A 156 1.56 -12.94 -1.47
CA PRO A 156 2.40 -11.77 -1.24
C PRO A 156 3.32 -11.51 -2.44
N GLY A 157 3.43 -10.24 -2.84
CA GLY A 157 4.17 -9.81 -4.02
C GLY A 157 3.39 -9.79 -5.31
N SER A 158 2.16 -10.31 -5.33
CA SER A 158 1.33 -10.32 -6.53
C SER A 158 0.68 -8.96 -6.78
N ILE A 159 0.31 -8.76 -8.05
CA ILE A 159 -0.55 -7.65 -8.48
C ILE A 159 -1.95 -8.22 -8.64
N ILE A 160 -2.93 -7.65 -7.95
CA ILE A 160 -4.31 -8.10 -7.99
C ILE A 160 -5.22 -7.08 -8.67
N PRO A 161 -6.22 -7.53 -9.43
CA PRO A 161 -7.24 -6.63 -9.94
C PRO A 161 -8.15 -6.17 -8.82
N TYR A 162 -8.67 -4.95 -8.91
CA TYR A 162 -9.69 -4.48 -8.00
C TYR A 162 -10.86 -3.84 -8.75
N LEU A 163 -12.04 -3.91 -8.14
CA LEU A 163 -13.21 -3.16 -8.50
C LEU A 163 -13.61 -2.28 -7.34
N LEU A 164 -13.54 -0.97 -7.55
CA LEU A 164 -14.04 0.03 -6.62
C LEU A 164 -15.50 0.35 -6.96
N ARG A 165 -16.37 0.26 -5.96
CA ARG A 165 -17.76 0.71 -6.04
C ARG A 165 -17.99 1.79 -5.01
N VAL A 166 -18.53 2.92 -5.45
CA VAL A 166 -18.89 4.04 -4.59
C VAL A 166 -20.34 4.38 -4.86
N VAL A 167 -21.12 4.50 -3.79
CA VAL A 167 -22.53 4.89 -3.87
C VAL A 167 -22.74 6.16 -3.07
N PHE A 168 -23.14 7.22 -3.75
CA PHE A 168 -23.54 8.47 -3.12
C PHE A 168 -25.03 8.46 -2.81
N LEU A 169 -25.36 8.77 -1.56
CA LEU A 169 -26.72 9.07 -1.15
C LEU A 169 -26.90 10.59 -1.17
N VAL A 170 -27.82 11.07 -1.99
CA VAL A 170 -28.08 12.50 -2.13
C VAL A 170 -29.55 12.80 -1.84
N ASP A 171 -29.81 13.93 -1.20
CA ASP A 171 -31.18 14.42 -0.99
C ASP A 171 -31.55 15.40 -2.11
N VAL A 172 -32.45 14.97 -3.00
CA VAL A 172 -32.94 15.80 -4.08
C VAL A 172 -34.19 16.56 -3.56
N PRO A 173 -34.19 17.89 -3.62
CA PRO A 173 -35.34 18.66 -3.18
C PRO A 173 -36.64 18.20 -3.85
N VAL A 174 -37.71 18.08 -3.07
CA VAL A 174 -39.06 17.63 -3.49
C VAL A 174 -39.15 16.11 -3.69
N PHE A 175 -38.10 15.43 -4.11
CA PHE A 175 -38.11 14.00 -4.53
C PHE A 175 -37.50 13.03 -3.53
N GLY A 176 -36.76 13.55 -2.54
CA GLY A 176 -36.19 12.73 -1.49
C GLY A 176 -34.83 12.14 -1.84
N ARG A 177 -34.49 11.06 -1.16
CA ARG A 177 -33.17 10.46 -1.20
C ARG A 177 -33.00 9.54 -2.41
N ILE A 178 -31.91 9.74 -3.16
CA ILE A 178 -31.54 8.92 -4.31
C ILE A 178 -30.11 8.40 -4.17
N LYS A 179 -29.80 7.33 -4.91
CA LYS A 179 -28.47 6.73 -4.95
C LYS A 179 -27.80 6.99 -6.30
N ILE A 180 -26.52 7.38 -6.26
CA ILE A 180 -25.70 7.53 -7.46
C ILE A 180 -24.54 6.55 -7.36
N PRO A 181 -24.59 5.40 -8.08
CA PRO A 181 -23.51 4.42 -8.07
C PRO A 181 -22.40 4.77 -9.06
N LEU A 182 -21.16 4.49 -8.68
CA LEU A 182 -19.97 4.62 -9.52
C LEU A 182 -19.11 3.37 -9.38
N ASP A 183 -18.51 2.95 -10.49
CA ASP A 183 -17.55 1.86 -10.53
C ASP A 183 -16.24 2.31 -11.19
N LYS A 184 -15.14 1.82 -10.65
CA LYS A 184 -13.81 2.00 -11.25
C LYS A 184 -12.97 0.75 -11.03
N SER A 185 -12.37 0.23 -12.10
CA SER A 185 -11.45 -0.90 -12.04
C SER A 185 -10.01 -0.44 -12.08
N GLY A 186 -9.13 -1.23 -11.51
CA GLY A 186 -7.70 -1.01 -11.55
C GLY A 186 -6.93 -2.22 -11.03
N GLU A 187 -5.65 -2.02 -10.83
CA GLU A 187 -4.75 -3.02 -10.26
C GLU A 187 -4.02 -2.44 -9.06
N ILE A 188 -3.77 -3.26 -8.06
CA ILE A 188 -3.00 -2.88 -6.88
C ILE A 188 -2.06 -4.03 -6.48
N PRO A 189 -0.82 -3.73 -6.05
CA PRO A 189 0.06 -4.76 -5.55
C PRO A 189 -0.27 -5.10 -4.09
N VAL A 190 0.04 -6.33 -3.71
CA VAL A 190 0.16 -6.75 -2.31
C VAL A 190 1.65 -6.94 -2.04
N PRO A 191 2.38 -5.92 -1.59
CA PRO A 191 3.83 -5.95 -1.53
C PRO A 191 4.37 -7.01 -0.58
N TYR A 192 5.50 -7.56 -0.94
CA TYR A 192 6.28 -8.47 -0.10
C TYR A 192 7.66 -7.88 0.19
N LYS A 193 8.15 -8.11 1.40
CA LYS A 193 9.49 -7.65 1.77
C LYS A 193 10.55 -8.40 0.96
N PRO A 194 11.66 -7.73 0.56
CA PRO A 194 12.75 -8.41 -0.11
C PRO A 194 13.43 -9.40 0.83
N ASP A 195 13.94 -10.46 0.23
CA ASP A 195 14.77 -11.42 0.95
C ASP A 195 16.23 -10.97 0.89
N VAL A 196 16.89 -10.95 2.04
CA VAL A 196 18.26 -10.49 2.18
C VAL A 196 19.11 -11.65 2.63
N ASP A 197 20.21 -11.91 1.91
CA ASP A 197 21.22 -12.85 2.30
C ASP A 197 22.60 -12.20 2.34
N VAL A 198 23.39 -12.56 3.34
CA VAL A 198 24.82 -12.27 3.36
C VAL A 198 25.54 -13.43 2.73
N ASP A 199 26.05 -13.25 1.51
CA ASP A 199 26.75 -14.30 0.80
C ASP A 199 28.11 -14.54 1.44
N LYS A 200 28.83 -13.46 1.72
CA LYS A 200 30.12 -13.48 2.41
C LYS A 200 30.49 -12.11 2.97
N ILE A 201 31.41 -12.10 3.91
CA ILE A 201 32.12 -10.91 4.37
C ILE A 201 33.59 -11.07 4.06
N LYS A 202 34.14 -10.19 3.25
CA LYS A 202 35.50 -10.19 2.83
C LYS A 202 36.31 -9.15 3.61
N PHE A 203 37.35 -9.58 4.30
CA PHE A 203 38.20 -8.71 5.11
C PHE A 203 39.47 -8.34 4.33
N HIS A 204 39.69 -7.02 4.15
CA HIS A 204 40.83 -6.52 3.37
C HIS A 204 42.04 -6.22 4.23
N HIS A 205 41.82 -5.65 5.39
CA HIS A 205 42.85 -5.31 6.36
C HIS A 205 42.33 -5.56 7.76
N PHE A 206 43.04 -6.37 8.50
CA PHE A 206 42.65 -6.69 9.87
C PHE A 206 43.66 -6.15 10.87
N SER A 207 43.20 -5.34 11.82
CA SER A 207 43.92 -4.95 13.02
C SER A 207 42.92 -4.74 14.17
N PHE A 208 43.44 -4.79 15.41
CA PHE A 208 42.59 -4.49 16.57
C PHE A 208 42.11 -3.06 16.63
N GLU A 209 42.86 -2.15 16.05
CA GLU A 209 42.55 -0.73 16.02
C GLU A 209 41.49 -0.42 14.97
N GLU A 210 41.61 -1.04 13.81
CA GLU A 210 40.72 -0.79 12.70
C GLU A 210 40.74 -1.93 11.69
N THR A 211 39.58 -2.45 11.34
CA THR A 211 39.44 -3.50 10.33
C THR A 211 38.52 -2.98 9.22
N THR A 212 38.93 -3.14 7.98
CA THR A 212 38.13 -2.84 6.79
C THR A 212 37.63 -4.14 6.17
N ALA A 213 36.38 -4.11 5.73
CA ALA A 213 35.73 -5.29 5.16
C ALA A 213 34.69 -4.86 4.12
N THR A 214 34.24 -5.83 3.32
CA THR A 214 33.15 -5.68 2.37
C THR A 214 32.10 -6.76 2.63
N ILE A 215 30.86 -6.34 2.83
CA ILE A 215 29.72 -7.25 2.90
C ILE A 215 29.21 -7.51 1.49
N HIS A 216 29.12 -8.77 1.10
CA HIS A 216 28.48 -9.19 -0.13
C HIS A 216 27.05 -9.61 0.19
N LEU A 217 26.08 -8.77 -0.23
CA LEU A 217 24.66 -8.99 -0.02
C LEU A 217 23.98 -9.45 -1.30
N SER A 218 22.98 -10.31 -1.15
CA SER A 218 22.01 -10.60 -2.18
C SER A 218 20.65 -10.08 -1.74
N LEU A 219 20.00 -9.28 -2.58
CA LEU A 219 18.62 -8.83 -2.40
C LEU A 219 17.75 -9.52 -3.44
N GLU A 220 16.81 -10.33 -3.00
CA GLU A 220 15.82 -10.96 -3.87
C GLU A 220 14.52 -10.18 -3.81
N ASN A 221 14.07 -9.72 -4.98
CA ASN A 221 12.76 -9.09 -5.13
C ASN A 221 11.70 -10.17 -5.33
N LYS A 222 10.86 -10.39 -4.34
CA LYS A 222 9.78 -11.38 -4.39
C LYS A 222 8.46 -10.82 -4.92
N ASN A 223 8.48 -9.63 -5.47
CA ASN A 223 7.32 -9.00 -6.07
C ASN A 223 7.23 -9.25 -7.57
N ASP A 224 6.02 -9.21 -8.10
CA ASP A 224 5.75 -9.31 -9.54
C ASP A 224 5.92 -7.98 -10.28
N PHE A 225 6.65 -7.05 -9.68
CA PHE A 225 7.00 -5.75 -10.24
C PHE A 225 8.43 -5.36 -9.89
N ASP A 226 9.00 -4.51 -10.73
CA ASP A 226 10.37 -4.04 -10.54
C ASP A 226 10.48 -3.06 -9.37
N LEU A 227 11.62 -3.06 -8.70
CA LEU A 227 11.99 -2.10 -7.67
C LEU A 227 13.15 -1.23 -8.15
N GLY A 228 13.00 0.09 -8.06
CA GLY A 228 14.12 1.01 -8.25
C GLY A 228 14.68 1.40 -6.89
N LEU A 229 15.83 0.85 -6.52
CA LEU A 229 16.44 1.15 -5.22
C LEU A 229 17.00 2.57 -5.19
N ASN A 230 16.56 3.37 -4.22
CA ASN A 230 17.05 4.72 -3.97
C ASN A 230 17.98 4.80 -2.76
N LEU A 231 17.63 4.09 -1.69
CA LEU A 231 18.32 4.14 -0.42
C LEU A 231 18.21 2.81 0.31
N LEU A 232 19.34 2.34 0.84
CA LEU A 232 19.40 1.23 1.76
C LEU A 232 19.90 1.75 3.12
N GLN A 233 19.07 1.66 4.14
CA GLN A 233 19.44 1.89 5.53
C GLN A 233 19.54 0.56 6.23
N TYR A 234 20.66 0.30 6.90
CA TYR A 234 20.85 -0.99 7.55
C TYR A 234 21.74 -0.89 8.78
N GLN A 235 21.52 -1.81 9.67
CA GLN A 235 22.36 -2.09 10.81
C GLN A 235 22.69 -3.59 10.84
N MET A 236 23.94 -3.93 11.09
CA MET A 236 24.37 -5.32 11.18
C MET A 236 25.02 -5.60 12.52
N TRP A 237 24.68 -6.75 13.06
CA TRP A 237 25.27 -7.30 14.28
C TRP A 237 26.05 -8.57 13.95
N LEU A 238 27.18 -8.74 14.61
CA LEU A 238 27.87 -10.02 14.71
C LEU A 238 27.69 -10.52 16.14
N GLY A 239 26.95 -11.63 16.32
CA GLY A 239 26.45 -11.98 17.63
C GLY A 239 25.54 -10.86 18.19
N ASP A 240 25.86 -10.38 19.39
CA ASP A 240 25.14 -9.29 20.04
C ASP A 240 25.75 -7.90 19.78
N ASP A 241 26.87 -7.82 19.07
CA ASP A 241 27.59 -6.57 18.85
C ASP A 241 27.22 -5.91 17.54
N SER A 242 26.82 -4.64 17.59
CA SER A 242 26.61 -3.82 16.40
C SER A 242 27.94 -3.45 15.77
N VAL A 243 28.18 -3.87 14.54
CA VAL A 243 29.44 -3.63 13.82
C VAL A 243 29.30 -2.55 12.76
N VAL A 244 28.11 -2.31 12.23
CA VAL A 244 27.88 -1.27 11.25
C VAL A 244 26.46 -0.74 11.35
N GLU A 245 26.31 0.56 11.21
CA GLU A 245 25.05 1.26 11.00
C GLU A 245 25.31 2.30 9.93
N ALA A 246 24.64 2.15 8.79
CA ALA A 246 24.96 2.96 7.61
C ALA A 246 23.77 3.15 6.68
N GLU A 247 23.92 4.12 5.82
CA GLU A 247 23.03 4.38 4.69
C GLU A 247 23.84 4.27 3.40
N LEU A 248 23.28 3.56 2.43
CA LEU A 248 23.84 3.46 1.09
C LEU A 248 22.84 4.05 0.10
N THR A 249 23.27 5.13 -0.57
CA THR A 249 22.53 5.73 -1.66
C THR A 249 23.03 5.12 -2.96
N GLU A 250 22.21 4.30 -3.58
CA GLU A 250 22.56 3.63 -4.82
C GLU A 250 21.32 3.54 -5.72
N SER A 251 21.48 3.95 -6.97
CA SER A 251 20.42 3.84 -7.96
C SER A 251 20.58 2.51 -8.71
N THR A 252 19.86 1.50 -8.27
CA THR A 252 19.93 0.15 -8.84
C THR A 252 18.52 -0.38 -9.08
N ARG A 253 18.28 -0.93 -10.28
CA ARG A 253 17.04 -1.63 -10.58
C ARG A 253 17.12 -3.07 -10.13
N ILE A 254 16.13 -3.51 -9.37
CA ILE A 254 15.95 -4.91 -8.98
C ILE A 254 14.74 -5.44 -9.74
N GLU A 255 14.98 -6.30 -10.72
CA GLU A 255 13.92 -6.83 -11.56
C GLU A 255 12.95 -7.70 -10.76
N LYS A 256 11.72 -7.75 -11.24
CA LYS A 256 10.69 -8.61 -10.65
C LYS A 256 11.18 -10.05 -10.57
N GLN A 257 10.97 -10.68 -9.41
CA GLN A 257 11.43 -12.04 -9.11
C GLN A 257 12.94 -12.25 -9.32
N GLY A 258 13.71 -11.15 -9.35
CA GLY A 258 15.14 -11.16 -9.60
C GLY A 258 15.97 -10.99 -8.34
N ILE A 259 17.27 -11.27 -8.48
CA ILE A 259 18.25 -11.12 -7.42
C ILE A 259 19.28 -10.08 -7.84
N THR A 260 19.58 -9.15 -6.97
CA THR A 260 20.64 -8.16 -7.15
C THR A 260 21.72 -8.35 -6.08
N LYS A 261 22.95 -8.38 -6.51
CA LYS A 261 24.11 -8.47 -5.62
C LYS A 261 24.68 -7.09 -5.37
N MET A 262 25.00 -6.81 -4.12
CA MET A 262 25.57 -5.55 -3.67
C MET A 262 26.83 -5.81 -2.85
N GLN A 263 27.79 -4.90 -2.96
CA GLN A 263 29.01 -4.90 -2.18
C GLN A 263 29.05 -3.63 -1.33
N ILE A 264 29.08 -3.79 -0.01
CA ILE A 264 29.02 -2.68 0.92
C ILE A 264 30.31 -2.64 1.73
N PRO A 265 31.18 -1.63 1.53
CA PRO A 265 32.35 -1.47 2.35
C PRO A 265 31.99 -0.95 3.75
N PHE A 266 32.66 -1.45 4.77
CA PHE A 266 32.52 -0.95 6.12
C PHE A 266 33.84 -1.05 6.89
N THR A 267 33.93 -0.26 7.95
CA THR A 267 35.08 -0.23 8.85
C THR A 267 34.58 -0.36 10.28
N PHE A 268 35.25 -1.19 11.08
CA PHE A 268 34.93 -1.35 12.49
C PHE A 268 36.22 -1.51 13.32
N ARG A 269 36.07 -1.36 14.64
CA ARG A 269 37.17 -1.44 15.60
C ARG A 269 37.01 -2.69 16.46
N PRO A 270 37.73 -3.79 16.21
CA PRO A 270 37.54 -5.04 16.96
C PRO A 270 37.73 -4.88 18.47
N LYS A 271 38.60 -3.99 18.91
CA LYS A 271 38.86 -3.76 20.35
C LYS A 271 37.64 -3.23 21.09
N ASP A 272 36.71 -2.57 20.40
CA ASP A 272 35.51 -1.98 20.99
C ASP A 272 34.32 -2.98 21.02
N LEU A 273 34.52 -4.17 20.49
CA LEU A 273 33.48 -5.18 20.35
C LEU A 273 33.70 -6.35 21.30
N GLY A 274 32.65 -7.13 21.53
CA GLY A 274 32.64 -8.23 22.47
C GLY A 274 33.18 -9.55 21.94
N SER A 275 32.83 -10.62 22.64
CA SER A 275 33.37 -11.98 22.40
C SER A 275 33.02 -12.58 21.04
N ALA A 276 31.91 -12.16 20.43
CA ALA A 276 31.46 -12.68 19.13
C ALA A 276 32.46 -12.41 18.01
N VAL A 277 33.07 -11.22 18.00
CA VAL A 277 34.09 -10.85 17.03
C VAL A 277 35.35 -11.65 17.26
N TRP A 278 35.72 -11.90 18.50
CA TRP A 278 36.87 -12.77 18.85
C TRP A 278 36.67 -14.20 18.40
N ASP A 279 35.47 -14.75 18.55
CA ASP A 279 35.12 -16.08 18.07
C ASP A 279 35.26 -16.18 16.55
N MET A 280 34.81 -15.16 15.83
CA MET A 280 34.93 -15.05 14.38
C MET A 280 36.43 -15.02 13.96
N ILE A 281 37.23 -14.21 14.64
CA ILE A 281 38.68 -14.10 14.40
C ILE A 281 39.42 -15.44 14.63
N ARG A 282 39.02 -16.18 15.65
CA ARG A 282 39.59 -17.49 15.97
C ARG A 282 39.09 -18.61 15.05
N GLY A 283 38.29 -18.27 14.03
CA GLY A 283 37.76 -19.24 13.07
C GLY A 283 36.57 -20.06 13.56
N ARG A 284 36.01 -19.72 14.74
CA ARG A 284 34.84 -20.41 15.28
C ARG A 284 33.54 -19.99 14.61
N GLY A 285 33.53 -18.82 13.99
CA GLY A 285 32.34 -18.22 13.40
C GLY A 285 31.41 -17.62 14.43
N THR A 286 30.50 -16.80 13.98
CA THR A 286 29.45 -16.18 14.79
C THR A 286 28.22 -15.98 13.94
N GLY A 287 27.05 -15.95 14.57
CA GLY A 287 25.82 -15.57 13.92
C GLY A 287 25.82 -14.09 13.53
N TYR A 288 25.08 -13.74 12.52
CA TYR A 288 24.86 -12.36 12.13
C TYR A 288 23.38 -12.03 12.07
N SER A 289 23.05 -10.76 12.23
CA SER A 289 21.71 -10.24 11.95
C SER A 289 21.80 -8.89 11.24
N ILE A 290 20.87 -8.68 10.33
CA ILE A 290 20.70 -7.42 9.61
C ILE A 290 19.28 -6.96 9.80
N LYS A 291 19.12 -5.68 10.11
CA LYS A 291 17.82 -4.99 10.14
C LYS A 291 17.95 -3.64 9.47
N GLY A 292 16.93 -3.27 8.75
CA GLY A 292 16.90 -1.97 8.12
C GLY A 292 15.67 -1.80 7.24
N LYS A 293 15.78 -0.91 6.30
CA LYS A 293 14.72 -0.65 5.30
C LYS A 293 15.33 -0.20 3.99
N ILE A 294 14.60 -0.45 2.93
CA ILE A 294 14.90 0.09 1.60
C ILE A 294 13.83 1.08 1.20
N ASP A 295 14.27 2.16 0.55
CA ASP A 295 13.41 3.10 -0.15
C ASP A 295 13.46 2.75 -1.64
N VAL A 296 12.32 2.40 -2.22
CA VAL A 296 12.23 1.92 -3.60
C VAL A 296 11.13 2.64 -4.36
N ASP A 297 11.39 2.90 -5.63
CA ASP A 297 10.37 3.32 -6.58
C ASP A 297 9.76 2.10 -7.26
N THR A 298 8.45 2.10 -7.43
CA THR A 298 7.70 1.03 -8.08
C THR A 298 6.71 1.61 -9.07
N PRO A 299 6.13 0.80 -9.98
CA PRO A 299 5.04 1.28 -10.84
C PRO A 299 3.81 1.79 -10.09
N PHE A 300 3.68 1.46 -8.81
CA PHE A 300 2.56 1.86 -7.95
C PHE A 300 2.90 3.00 -7.00
N GLY A 301 4.09 3.54 -7.06
CA GLY A 301 4.60 4.62 -6.23
C GLY A 301 5.82 4.24 -5.41
N ASN A 302 6.30 5.20 -4.62
CA ASN A 302 7.42 4.98 -3.72
C ASN A 302 6.99 4.12 -2.52
N MET A 303 7.81 3.14 -2.18
CA MET A 303 7.61 2.27 -1.04
C MET A 303 8.83 2.24 -0.14
N LYS A 304 8.60 2.11 1.17
CA LYS A 304 9.61 1.78 2.15
C LYS A 304 9.35 0.37 2.64
N LEU A 305 10.26 -0.54 2.33
CA LEU A 305 10.12 -1.95 2.67
C LEU A 305 11.15 -2.33 3.74
N PRO A 306 10.75 -3.09 4.77
CA PRO A 306 11.71 -3.56 5.76
C PRO A 306 12.59 -4.65 5.18
N ILE A 307 13.81 -4.70 5.68
CA ILE A 307 14.72 -5.83 5.46
C ILE A 307 15.13 -6.38 6.82
N ASP A 308 15.17 -7.68 6.93
CA ASP A 308 15.64 -8.36 8.12
C ASP A 308 16.20 -9.73 7.75
N LYS A 309 17.29 -10.11 8.41
CA LYS A 309 17.87 -11.42 8.30
C LYS A 309 18.57 -11.80 9.59
N VAL A 310 18.26 -12.96 10.08
CA VAL A 310 19.06 -13.65 11.10
C VAL A 310 19.71 -14.83 10.39
N GLY A 311 21.02 -14.76 10.27
CA GLY A 311 21.75 -15.70 9.44
C GLY A 311 22.62 -16.67 10.23
N GLY A 312 23.22 -17.58 9.47
CA GLY A 312 24.08 -18.62 10.00
C GLY A 312 25.45 -18.13 10.45
N THR A 313 26.41 -18.99 10.40
CA THR A 313 27.76 -18.72 10.93
C THR A 313 28.62 -17.96 9.92
N THR A 314 29.08 -16.77 10.33
CA THR A 314 30.07 -16.00 9.57
C THR A 314 31.45 -16.24 10.12
N ARG A 315 32.38 -16.64 9.25
CA ARG A 315 33.78 -16.83 9.56
C ARG A 315 34.64 -15.80 8.86
N LEU A 316 35.78 -15.46 9.46
CA LEU A 316 36.77 -14.64 8.83
C LEU A 316 37.36 -15.38 7.63
N LYS A 317 37.21 -14.81 6.42
CA LYS A 317 37.91 -15.31 5.20
C LYS A 317 38.98 -14.32 4.79
N LYS A 318 40.13 -14.83 4.40
CA LYS A 318 41.23 -14.04 3.83
C LYS A 318 40.97 -13.81 2.34
N ASP A 319 41.51 -12.72 1.78
CA ASP A 319 41.40 -12.38 0.36
C ASP A 319 41.82 -13.52 -0.57
N ASP A 320 42.81 -14.31 -0.15
CA ASP A 320 43.38 -15.41 -0.94
C ASP A 320 42.48 -16.66 -1.03
N ASP A 321 41.48 -16.78 -0.13
CA ASP A 321 40.55 -17.91 -0.09
C ASP A 321 39.44 -17.84 -1.15
N ASP A 322 39.23 -16.68 -1.77
CA ASP A 322 38.20 -16.49 -2.79
C ASP A 322 38.68 -16.88 -4.20
N ASP A 323 39.97 -16.86 -4.45
CA ASP A 323 40.56 -17.21 -5.76
C ASP A 323 40.50 -18.71 -6.08
N GLU A 324 40.29 -19.56 -5.06
CA GLU A 324 40.17 -21.01 -5.23
C GLU A 324 38.75 -21.51 -5.55
N LEU A 325 37.72 -20.67 -5.35
CA LEU A 325 36.30 -21.04 -5.55
C LEU A 325 35.76 -20.69 -6.94
N ASP A 326 36.47 -19.85 -7.70
CA ASP A 326 36.04 -19.38 -9.03
C ASP A 326 36.82 -20.12 -10.19
N GLN A 327 37.51 -21.22 -9.91
CA GLN A 327 38.15 -22.04 -10.93
C GLN A 327 37.32 -23.32 -11.24
#